data_f8148a90ac3d5cb70be2ee3b1fe27567
#
_entry.id   f8148a90ac3d5cb70be2ee3b1fe27567
#
_cell.length_a   1.000
_cell.length_b   1.000
_cell.length_c   1.000
_cell.angle_alpha   90.00
_cell.angle_beta   90.00
_cell.angle_gamma   90.00
#
_symmetry.space_group_name_H-M   'P 1'
#
loop_
_entity.id
_entity.type
_entity.pdbx_description
1 polymer ?
#
loop_
_entity_poly.entity_id
_entity_poly.type
_entity_poly.pdbx_seq_one_letter_code
_entity_poly.pdbx_strand_id
1 'polypeptide(L)'
;MKNIKPLIMDTTYILPLFGIKIIELTNFKKFSKKLWSNGLKGFNLYLPSTCLMEALFKLTGEYRKSNDVDVLKRYAIAIPSILSFSSIQIFNPLLNPEAIRIAINIKYAGHPDLMDCLIAASAVALKGIFLTEDIELSKILKIIPETKNVSIWSWSDLIKNEFAQD
;
A
#
# COMPACT_ATOMS: atom_id res chain seq x y z
N MET A 1 -22.11 -17.21 0.15
CA MET A 1 -21.55 -15.84 0.11
C MET A 1 -20.07 -15.94 -0.24
N LYS A 2 -19.59 -15.28 -1.30
CA LYS A 2 -18.13 -15.23 -1.56
C LYS A 2 -17.46 -14.46 -0.44
N ASN A 3 -16.50 -15.06 0.20
CA ASN A 3 -15.76 -14.45 1.31
C ASN A 3 -14.94 -13.28 0.75
N ILE A 4 -15.35 -12.04 1.04
CA ILE A 4 -14.65 -10.82 0.61
C ILE A 4 -13.38 -10.69 1.45
N LYS A 5 -12.23 -10.64 0.80
CA LYS A 5 -10.92 -10.58 1.48
C LYS A 5 -10.40 -9.14 1.56
N PRO A 6 -9.84 -8.70 2.68
CA PRO A 6 -9.09 -7.45 2.73
C PRO A 6 -7.85 -7.53 1.83
N LEU A 7 -7.62 -6.50 1.01
CA LEU A 7 -6.40 -6.31 0.24
C LEU A 7 -5.79 -4.99 0.65
N ILE A 8 -4.64 -5.04 1.29
CA ILE A 8 -3.95 -3.89 1.87
C ILE A 8 -2.84 -3.46 0.93
N MET A 9 -2.94 -2.23 0.45
CA MET A 9 -2.01 -1.67 -0.52
C MET A 9 -0.87 -0.93 0.17
N ASP A 10 0.34 -1.16 -0.30
CA ASP A 10 1.53 -0.40 0.04
C ASP A 10 1.53 0.97 -0.66
N THR A 11 2.34 1.90 -0.18
CA THR A 11 2.54 3.25 -0.73
C THR A 11 2.91 3.23 -2.20
N THR A 12 3.68 2.25 -2.65
CA THR A 12 4.08 2.05 -4.04
C THR A 12 2.92 2.20 -5.03
N TYR A 13 1.73 1.72 -4.67
CA TYR A 13 0.58 1.70 -5.57
C TYR A 13 -0.16 3.03 -5.68
N ILE A 14 0.03 3.94 -4.74
CA ILE A 14 -0.56 5.29 -4.81
C ILE A 14 0.41 6.34 -5.37
N LEU A 15 1.72 6.07 -5.39
CA LEU A 15 2.73 7.03 -5.88
C LEU A 15 2.48 7.53 -7.31
N PRO A 16 1.99 6.70 -8.26
CA PRO A 16 1.63 7.21 -9.59
C PRO A 16 0.54 8.29 -9.59
N LEU A 17 -0.34 8.32 -8.60
CA LEU A 17 -1.37 9.38 -8.44
C LEU A 17 -0.75 10.73 -8.10
N PHE A 18 0.46 10.73 -7.53
CA PHE A 18 1.27 11.91 -7.24
C PHE A 18 2.25 12.25 -8.38
N GLY A 19 2.17 11.54 -9.51
CA GLY A 19 3.06 11.73 -10.65
C GLY A 19 4.44 11.12 -10.50
N ILE A 20 4.64 10.23 -9.50
CA ILE A 20 5.88 9.46 -9.32
C ILE A 20 5.80 8.18 -10.14
N LYS A 21 6.75 8.00 -11.07
CA LYS A 21 6.80 6.79 -11.90
C LYS A 21 7.43 5.63 -11.13
N ILE A 22 6.75 4.49 -11.15
CA ILE A 22 7.22 3.23 -10.55
C ILE A 22 7.44 2.22 -11.67
N ILE A 23 8.67 1.72 -11.78
CA ILE A 23 9.09 0.84 -12.89
C ILE A 23 8.42 -0.54 -12.79
N GLU A 24 8.28 -1.05 -11.60
CA GLU A 24 7.71 -2.36 -11.29
C GLU A 24 6.23 -2.48 -11.67
N LEU A 25 5.51 -1.36 -11.74
CA LEU A 25 4.08 -1.32 -12.04
C LEU A 25 3.82 -1.33 -13.55
N THR A 26 4.10 -2.46 -14.19
CA THR A 26 3.85 -2.63 -15.63
C THR A 26 2.36 -2.52 -15.96
N ASN A 27 2.02 -1.83 -17.05
CA ASN A 27 0.63 -1.62 -17.48
C ASN A 27 -0.28 -0.95 -16.42
N PHE A 28 0.29 -0.26 -15.44
CA PHE A 28 -0.46 0.33 -14.33
C PHE A 28 -1.60 1.25 -14.81
N LYS A 29 -1.37 2.10 -15.82
CA LYS A 29 -2.40 2.99 -16.38
C LYS A 29 -3.63 2.23 -16.87
N LYS A 30 -3.44 1.04 -17.45
CA LYS A 30 -4.53 0.20 -17.96
C LYS A 30 -5.41 -0.33 -16.84
N PHE A 31 -4.81 -0.79 -15.76
CA PHE A 31 -5.50 -1.48 -14.67
C PHE A 31 -5.88 -0.56 -13.51
N SER A 32 -5.14 0.53 -13.31
CA SER A 32 -5.35 1.45 -12.18
C SER A 32 -6.74 2.09 -12.20
N LYS A 33 -7.27 2.46 -13.37
CA LYS A 33 -8.62 3.03 -13.48
C LYS A 33 -9.68 2.06 -12.94
N LYS A 34 -9.59 0.77 -13.30
CA LYS A 34 -10.50 -0.27 -12.79
C LYS A 34 -10.33 -0.43 -11.27
N LEU A 35 -9.07 -0.49 -10.80
CA LEU A 35 -8.74 -0.61 -9.39
C LEU A 35 -9.34 0.52 -8.53
N TRP A 36 -9.12 1.77 -8.93
CA TRP A 36 -9.53 2.93 -8.15
C TRP A 36 -11.01 3.24 -8.23
N SER A 37 -11.63 3.10 -9.42
CA SER A 37 -13.04 3.48 -9.62
C SER A 37 -14.00 2.37 -9.24
N ASN A 38 -13.69 1.11 -9.56
CA ASN A 38 -14.62 -0.01 -9.43
C ASN A 38 -14.25 -0.97 -8.31
N GLY A 39 -13.03 -0.86 -7.76
CA GLY A 39 -12.49 -1.86 -6.86
C GLY A 39 -12.20 -3.19 -7.55
N LEU A 40 -11.98 -4.21 -6.75
CA LEU A 40 -11.73 -5.58 -7.22
C LEU A 40 -12.81 -6.52 -6.70
N LYS A 41 -13.35 -7.35 -7.59
CA LYS A 41 -14.39 -8.32 -7.22
C LYS A 41 -13.84 -9.34 -6.21
N GLY A 42 -14.48 -9.43 -5.04
CA GLY A 42 -14.06 -10.34 -3.97
C GLY A 42 -13.03 -9.75 -3.01
N PHE A 43 -12.71 -8.46 -3.14
CA PHE A 43 -11.80 -7.75 -2.23
C PHE A 43 -12.40 -6.46 -1.70
N ASN A 44 -12.07 -6.17 -0.45
CA ASN A 44 -12.17 -4.82 0.12
C ASN A 44 -10.76 -4.22 0.08
N LEU A 45 -10.60 -3.10 -0.62
CA LEU A 45 -9.33 -2.42 -0.74
C LEU A 45 -9.11 -1.52 0.47
N TYR A 46 -7.97 -1.69 1.13
CA TYR A 46 -7.55 -0.88 2.25
C TYR A 46 -6.26 -0.14 1.92
N LEU A 47 -6.24 1.15 2.24
CA LEU A 47 -5.05 1.99 2.20
C LEU A 47 -4.71 2.42 3.63
N PRO A 48 -3.58 1.96 4.20
CA PRO A 48 -3.11 2.49 5.47
C PRO A 48 -2.87 4.00 5.39
N SER A 49 -3.34 4.76 6.38
CA SER A 49 -3.17 6.23 6.41
C SER A 49 -1.70 6.65 6.40
N THR A 50 -0.82 5.80 6.89
CA THR A 50 0.64 5.99 6.85
C THR A 50 1.20 6.08 5.43
N CYS A 51 0.55 5.45 4.43
CA CYS A 51 0.91 5.59 3.03
C CYS A 51 0.80 7.04 2.53
N LEU A 52 -0.18 7.79 3.04
CA LEU A 52 -0.36 9.20 2.69
C LEU A 52 0.78 10.07 3.23
N MET A 53 1.26 9.77 4.44
CA MET A 53 2.42 10.45 5.03
C MET A 53 3.71 10.10 4.28
N GLU A 54 3.91 8.83 3.95
CA GLU A 54 5.08 8.38 3.20
C GLU A 54 5.12 9.02 1.80
N ALA A 55 3.97 9.12 1.12
CA ALA A 55 3.88 9.82 -0.17
C ALA A 55 4.31 11.30 -0.05
N LEU A 56 3.94 11.99 1.05
CA LEU A 56 4.41 13.35 1.31
C LEU A 56 5.93 13.41 1.50
N PHE A 57 6.51 12.47 2.24
CA PHE A 57 7.98 12.41 2.41
C PHE A 57 8.70 12.16 1.07
N LYS A 58 8.16 11.29 0.23
CA LYS A 58 8.72 11.04 -1.11
C LYS A 58 8.64 12.29 -2.00
N LEU A 59 7.51 13.01 -2.01
CA LEU A 59 7.38 14.28 -2.74
C LEU A 59 8.30 15.36 -2.19
N THR A 60 8.48 15.43 -0.87
CA THR A 60 9.43 16.36 -0.25
C THR A 60 10.86 16.03 -0.68
N GLY A 61 11.19 14.76 -0.81
CA GLY A 61 12.48 14.30 -1.37
C GLY A 61 12.68 14.75 -2.82
N GLU A 62 11.66 14.60 -3.66
CA GLU A 62 11.68 15.08 -5.05
C GLU A 62 11.82 16.61 -5.13
N TYR A 63 11.06 17.33 -4.32
CA TYR A 63 11.18 18.81 -4.21
C TYR A 63 12.60 19.24 -3.86
N ARG A 64 13.23 18.61 -2.87
CA ARG A 64 14.62 18.95 -2.48
C ARG A 64 15.64 18.75 -3.60
N LYS A 65 15.38 17.79 -4.51
CA LYS A 65 16.27 17.54 -5.66
C LYS A 65 16.02 18.52 -6.81
N SER A 66 14.75 18.82 -7.09
CA SER A 66 14.35 19.62 -8.26
C SER A 66 14.19 21.10 -7.97
N ASN A 67 13.99 21.49 -6.71
CA ASN A 67 13.56 22.81 -6.25
C ASN A 67 12.25 23.29 -6.93
N ASP A 68 11.43 22.36 -7.39
CA ASP A 68 10.17 22.63 -8.08
C ASP A 68 8.99 22.53 -7.10
N VAL A 69 8.42 23.69 -6.75
CA VAL A 69 7.29 23.79 -5.81
C VAL A 69 6.04 23.06 -6.33
N ASP A 70 5.88 22.89 -7.63
CA ASP A 70 4.72 22.21 -8.20
C ASP A 70 4.70 20.71 -7.85
N VAL A 71 5.85 20.14 -7.52
CA VAL A 71 5.94 18.77 -6.97
C VAL A 71 5.12 18.65 -5.68
N LEU A 72 5.23 19.62 -4.77
CA LEU A 72 4.48 19.60 -3.50
C LEU A 72 2.98 19.86 -3.70
N LYS A 73 2.60 20.69 -4.69
CA LYS A 73 1.20 20.94 -5.02
C LYS A 73 0.46 19.68 -5.45
N ARG A 74 1.16 18.69 -6.02
CA ARG A 74 0.57 17.39 -6.40
C ARG A 74 -0.08 16.70 -5.20
N TYR A 75 0.48 16.86 -4.00
CA TYR A 75 -0.08 16.29 -2.78
C TYR A 75 -1.49 16.84 -2.49
N ALA A 76 -1.65 18.16 -2.58
CA ALA A 76 -2.93 18.81 -2.33
C ALA A 76 -4.02 18.41 -3.37
N ILE A 77 -3.63 18.00 -4.57
CA ILE A 77 -4.54 17.53 -5.61
C ILE A 77 -4.86 16.05 -5.45
N ALA A 78 -3.85 15.22 -5.20
CA ALA A 78 -4.00 13.76 -5.18
C ALA A 78 -4.74 13.27 -3.92
N ILE A 79 -4.53 13.88 -2.76
CA ILE A 79 -5.17 13.44 -1.52
C ILE A 79 -6.70 13.49 -1.58
N PRO A 80 -7.35 14.62 -1.95
CA PRO A 80 -8.80 14.64 -2.12
C PRO A 80 -9.30 13.60 -3.12
N SER A 81 -8.55 13.37 -4.21
CA SER A 81 -8.89 12.35 -5.20
C SER A 81 -8.86 10.95 -4.61
N ILE A 82 -7.81 10.60 -3.85
CA ILE A 82 -7.69 9.29 -3.17
C ILE A 82 -8.84 9.09 -2.19
N LEU A 83 -9.13 10.11 -1.37
CA LEU A 83 -10.19 10.05 -0.37
C LEU A 83 -11.59 10.00 -0.97
N SER A 84 -11.77 10.40 -2.23
CA SER A 84 -13.05 10.33 -2.95
C SER A 84 -13.34 8.96 -3.57
N PHE A 85 -12.37 8.05 -3.65
CA PHE A 85 -12.58 6.71 -4.19
C PHE A 85 -13.42 5.86 -3.24
N SER A 86 -14.66 5.61 -3.59
CA SER A 86 -15.60 4.78 -2.79
C SER A 86 -15.16 3.31 -2.67
N SER A 87 -14.27 2.87 -3.56
CA SER A 87 -13.71 1.51 -3.57
C SER A 87 -12.61 1.30 -2.52
N ILE A 88 -12.09 2.37 -1.89
CA ILE A 88 -10.96 2.31 -0.96
C ILE A 88 -11.40 2.71 0.43
N GLN A 89 -11.00 1.92 1.41
CA GLN A 89 -11.18 2.22 2.83
C GLN A 89 -9.85 2.66 3.43
N ILE A 90 -9.84 3.80 4.12
CA ILE A 90 -8.65 4.24 4.84
C ILE A 90 -8.59 3.52 6.19
N PHE A 91 -7.48 2.82 6.43
CA PHE A 91 -7.19 2.18 7.70
C PHE A 91 -6.12 2.96 8.44
N ASN A 92 -6.38 3.34 9.69
CA ASN A 92 -5.37 4.01 10.52
C ASN A 92 -4.71 3.01 11.46
N PRO A 93 -3.48 2.53 11.16
CA PRO A 93 -2.78 1.58 12.02
C PRO A 93 -2.44 2.14 13.41
N LEU A 94 -2.32 3.47 13.55
CA LEU A 94 -2.01 4.10 14.83
C LEU A 94 -3.18 4.06 15.83
N LEU A 95 -4.39 3.78 15.35
CA LEU A 95 -5.58 3.57 16.18
C LEU A 95 -5.85 2.09 16.47
N ASN A 96 -4.99 1.18 15.98
CA ASN A 96 -5.14 -0.25 16.17
C ASN A 96 -3.99 -0.81 17.01
N PRO A 97 -4.22 -1.21 18.28
CA PRO A 97 -3.15 -1.68 19.18
C PRO A 97 -2.41 -2.91 18.65
N GLU A 98 -3.12 -3.81 17.94
CA GLU A 98 -2.49 -5.00 17.36
C GLU A 98 -1.54 -4.61 16.21
N ALA A 99 -1.96 -3.70 15.33
CA ALA A 99 -1.10 -3.21 14.25
C ALA A 99 0.16 -2.52 14.81
N ILE A 100 0.03 -1.70 15.86
CA ILE A 100 1.19 -1.06 16.50
C ILE A 100 2.15 -2.12 17.04
N ARG A 101 1.64 -3.11 17.80
CA ARG A 101 2.46 -4.18 18.39
C ARG A 101 3.19 -4.98 17.31
N ILE A 102 2.51 -5.35 16.25
CA ILE A 102 3.10 -6.10 15.13
C ILE A 102 4.15 -5.25 14.40
N ALA A 103 3.89 -3.95 14.16
CA ALA A 103 4.85 -3.05 13.53
C ALA A 103 6.16 -2.96 14.32
N ILE A 104 6.09 -2.91 15.65
CA ILE A 104 7.26 -2.91 16.52
C ILE A 104 8.03 -4.23 16.40
N ASN A 105 7.33 -5.37 16.32
CA ASN A 105 8.00 -6.67 16.13
C ASN A 105 8.69 -6.77 14.76
N ILE A 106 8.09 -6.24 13.70
CA ILE A 106 8.73 -6.15 12.37
C ILE A 106 9.98 -5.26 12.43
N LYS A 107 9.88 -4.11 13.12
CA LYS A 107 11.01 -3.21 13.35
C LYS A 107 12.14 -3.90 14.10
N TYR A 108 11.81 -4.64 15.17
CA TYR A 108 12.77 -5.41 15.96
C TYR A 108 13.44 -6.52 15.15
N ALA A 109 12.74 -7.11 14.19
CA ALA A 109 13.29 -8.12 13.28
C ALA A 109 14.24 -7.55 12.22
N GLY A 110 14.45 -6.20 12.22
CA GLY A 110 15.50 -5.55 11.45
C GLY A 110 15.03 -4.70 10.26
N HIS A 111 13.71 -4.55 10.03
CA HIS A 111 13.28 -3.64 8.96
C HIS A 111 13.58 -2.17 9.34
N PRO A 112 14.26 -1.39 8.44
CA PRO A 112 14.75 -0.06 8.82
C PRO A 112 13.65 1.01 8.89
N ASP A 113 12.56 0.87 8.13
CA ASP A 113 11.49 1.88 8.03
C ASP A 113 10.27 1.50 8.89
N LEU A 114 9.92 2.37 9.85
CA LEU A 114 8.76 2.16 10.71
C LEU A 114 7.43 2.35 9.96
N MET A 115 7.39 3.20 8.92
CA MET A 115 6.18 3.40 8.12
C MET A 115 5.83 2.11 7.37
N ASP A 116 6.81 1.48 6.73
CA ASP A 116 6.63 0.18 6.08
C ASP A 116 6.18 -0.89 7.07
N CYS A 117 6.75 -0.89 8.30
CA CYS A 117 6.32 -1.79 9.37
C CYS A 117 4.84 -1.61 9.72
N LEU A 118 4.35 -0.35 9.83
CA LEU A 118 2.96 -0.04 10.13
C LEU A 118 2.02 -0.44 8.98
N ILE A 119 2.46 -0.24 7.74
CA ILE A 119 1.71 -0.64 6.54
C ILE A 119 1.55 -2.16 6.50
N ALA A 120 2.65 -2.90 6.65
CA ALA A 120 2.63 -4.36 6.69
C ALA A 120 1.81 -4.91 7.86
N ALA A 121 1.94 -4.31 9.05
CA ALA A 121 1.18 -4.68 10.23
C ALA A 121 -0.34 -4.50 10.03
N SER A 122 -0.76 -3.54 9.20
CA SER A 122 -2.16 -3.36 8.84
C SER A 122 -2.73 -4.61 8.14
N ALA A 123 -1.94 -5.26 7.28
CA ALA A 123 -2.37 -6.47 6.59
C ALA A 123 -2.57 -7.64 7.56
N VAL A 124 -1.71 -7.76 8.55
CA VAL A 124 -1.82 -8.80 9.59
C VAL A 124 -3.04 -8.54 10.48
N ALA A 125 -3.19 -7.30 10.98
CA ALA A 125 -4.31 -6.93 11.85
C ALA A 125 -5.67 -7.08 11.16
N LEU A 126 -5.76 -6.81 9.87
CA LEU A 126 -6.97 -6.99 9.05
C LEU A 126 -7.14 -8.43 8.52
N LYS A 127 -6.19 -9.33 8.81
CA LYS A 127 -6.16 -10.71 8.29
C LYS A 127 -6.32 -10.77 6.76
N GLY A 128 -5.66 -9.82 6.08
CA GLY A 128 -5.78 -9.61 4.65
C GLY A 128 -4.55 -10.05 3.86
N ILE A 129 -4.59 -9.73 2.57
CA ILE A 129 -3.48 -9.89 1.64
C ILE A 129 -2.69 -8.59 1.64
N PHE A 130 -1.38 -8.68 1.78
CA PHE A 130 -0.49 -7.53 1.68
C PHE A 130 0.03 -7.41 0.25
N LEU A 131 -0.32 -6.31 -0.42
CA LEU A 131 0.13 -5.99 -1.76
C LEU A 131 1.34 -5.07 -1.68
N THR A 132 2.53 -5.57 -2.02
CA THR A 132 3.81 -4.85 -1.95
C THR A 132 4.82 -5.36 -2.96
N GLU A 133 5.74 -4.47 -3.38
CA GLU A 133 6.92 -4.81 -4.18
C GLU A 133 8.19 -4.95 -3.30
N ASP A 134 8.10 -4.71 -1.99
CA ASP A 134 9.23 -4.78 -1.07
C ASP A 134 9.60 -6.23 -0.75
N ILE A 135 10.68 -6.70 -1.39
CA ILE A 135 11.20 -8.07 -1.22
C ILE A 135 11.83 -8.25 0.16
N GLU A 136 12.52 -7.24 0.69
CA GLU A 136 13.20 -7.35 1.99
C GLU A 136 12.17 -7.39 3.13
N LEU A 137 11.16 -6.52 3.10
CA LEU A 137 10.05 -6.56 4.03
C LEU A 137 9.33 -7.92 3.96
N SER A 138 9.09 -8.42 2.75
CA SER A 138 8.45 -9.73 2.54
C SER A 138 9.24 -10.89 3.16
N LYS A 139 10.57 -10.86 3.11
CA LYS A 139 11.43 -11.86 3.75
C LYS A 139 11.30 -11.78 5.29
N ILE A 140 11.32 -10.56 5.84
CA ILE A 140 11.19 -10.34 7.29
C ILE A 140 9.83 -10.85 7.78
N LEU A 141 8.74 -10.56 7.07
CA LEU A 141 7.40 -11.02 7.45
C LEU A 141 7.30 -12.55 7.52
N LYS A 142 8.04 -13.27 6.69
CA LYS A 142 8.01 -14.75 6.67
C LYS A 142 8.72 -15.41 7.84
N ILE A 143 9.64 -14.73 8.51
CA ILE A 143 10.40 -15.29 9.64
C ILE A 143 9.78 -14.98 11.00
N ILE A 144 8.92 -13.96 11.09
CA ILE A 144 8.24 -13.60 12.34
C ILE A 144 7.03 -14.52 12.54
N PRO A 145 6.89 -15.22 13.69
CA PRO A 145 5.80 -16.16 13.92
C PRO A 145 4.39 -15.58 13.72
N GLU A 146 4.19 -14.32 14.09
CA GLU A 146 2.89 -13.64 14.01
C GLU A 146 2.50 -13.22 12.59
N THR A 147 3.48 -13.00 11.72
CA THR A 147 3.26 -12.48 10.36
C THR A 147 3.51 -13.52 9.27
N LYS A 148 4.16 -14.65 9.58
CA LYS A 148 4.58 -15.67 8.60
C LYS A 148 3.45 -16.20 7.70
N ASN A 149 2.21 -16.16 8.19
CA ASN A 149 1.04 -16.66 7.47
C ASN A 149 0.31 -15.59 6.66
N VAL A 150 0.78 -14.32 6.67
CA VAL A 150 0.18 -13.28 5.84
C VAL A 150 0.43 -13.60 4.36
N SER A 151 -0.63 -13.52 3.55
CA SER A 151 -0.48 -13.64 2.10
C SER A 151 0.14 -12.36 1.56
N ILE A 152 1.22 -12.49 0.81
CA ILE A 152 1.92 -11.35 0.19
C ILE A 152 1.79 -11.50 -1.33
N TRP A 153 1.30 -10.46 -1.98
CA TRP A 153 1.19 -10.37 -3.43
C TRP A 153 2.01 -9.22 -3.97
N SER A 154 2.61 -9.43 -5.13
CA SER A 154 3.18 -8.39 -5.98
C SER A 154 2.12 -7.85 -6.95
N TRP A 155 2.44 -6.76 -7.68
CA TRP A 155 1.62 -6.29 -8.79
C TRP A 155 1.38 -7.38 -9.84
N SER A 156 2.41 -8.15 -10.16
CA SER A 156 2.28 -9.24 -11.13
C SER A 156 1.33 -10.35 -10.63
N ASP A 157 1.31 -10.63 -9.33
CA ASP A 157 0.38 -11.60 -8.75
C ASP A 157 -1.06 -11.08 -8.82
N LEU A 158 -1.27 -9.80 -8.53
CA LEU A 158 -2.57 -9.16 -8.65
C LEU A 158 -3.09 -9.22 -10.10
N ILE A 159 -2.24 -8.88 -11.08
CA ILE A 159 -2.60 -8.93 -12.50
C ILE A 159 -3.00 -10.35 -12.92
N LYS A 160 -2.21 -11.36 -12.55
CA LYS A 160 -2.50 -12.76 -12.89
C LYS A 160 -3.80 -13.27 -12.28
N ASN A 161 -4.09 -12.90 -11.04
CA ASN A 161 -5.25 -13.44 -10.33
C ASN A 161 -6.56 -12.72 -10.69
N GLU A 162 -6.50 -11.42 -10.98
CA GLU A 162 -7.70 -10.58 -11.06
C GLU A 162 -7.99 -10.05 -12.48
N PHE A 163 -6.98 -9.91 -13.33
CA PHE A 163 -7.12 -9.30 -14.64
C PHE A 163 -6.81 -10.24 -15.81
N ALA A 164 -6.31 -11.45 -15.56
CA ALA A 164 -6.04 -12.44 -16.62
C ALA A 164 -7.29 -13.20 -17.08
N GLN A 165 -8.46 -12.94 -16.49
CA GLN A 165 -9.73 -13.59 -16.81
C GLN A 165 -10.65 -12.70 -17.68
N ASP A 166 -10.19 -11.51 -18.04
CA ASP A 166 -10.82 -10.62 -19.02
C ASP A 166 -10.06 -10.70 -20.34
#